data_ffb2156743100e22724bc688d7109e01
#
_entry.id   ffb2156743100e22724bc688d7109e01
#
_cell.length_a   1.000
_cell.length_b   1.000
_cell.length_c   1.000
_cell.angle_alpha   90.00
_cell.angle_beta   90.00
_cell.angle_gamma   90.00
#
_symmetry.space_group_name_H-M   'P 1'
#
loop_
_entity.id
_entity.type
_entity.pdbx_description
1 polymer ?
#
loop_
_entity_poly.entity_id
_entity_poly.type
_entity_poly.pdbx_seq_one_letter_code
_entity_poly.pdbx_strand_id
1 'polypeptide(L)'
;MVSFAKGHGTQNDFLIFPDDLVSIDLTESLVAAVCDRQRGLGADGVLRVARAGKLVDAGVLTALPEGVKADDWFMDYRNSDGSIAEMCGNGVRVFAHYIAAIHSPDSVVDGTLRVGTRAGLRAVSIDELSPRHAVVGVDMGQPEVLGLATAFIGSGNSALKFAGIGVDVGNPHLACVMPGLNAAALAKLELEAAGSVAKLVRADEAMFPNGLNVEIVTPLDASDSVSMRVIERGVGETRSCGTGTVAAAIAALADAGRTEGAVTVKVPGGVVTVDVHKASNADGAFSATLTGPSVIHTLGDIELEAL
;
A
#
# COMPACT_ATOMS: atom_id res chain seq x y z
N MET A 1 -1.45 -6.49 -29.31
CA MET A 1 -0.36 -6.86 -28.38
C MET A 1 -0.01 -5.63 -27.55
N VAL A 2 0.07 -5.76 -26.23
CA VAL A 2 0.34 -4.66 -25.29
C VAL A 2 1.54 -5.03 -24.44
N SER A 3 2.51 -4.12 -24.33
CA SER A 3 3.68 -4.34 -23.46
C SER A 3 3.30 -4.22 -21.99
N PHE A 4 3.93 -5.02 -21.14
CA PHE A 4 3.76 -4.95 -19.71
C PHE A 4 5.07 -5.19 -18.95
N ALA A 5 5.11 -4.71 -17.72
CA ALA A 5 6.06 -5.15 -16.72
C ALA A 5 5.33 -5.83 -15.56
N LYS A 6 6.03 -6.73 -14.83
CA LYS A 6 5.53 -7.28 -13.58
C LYS A 6 6.56 -7.09 -12.48
N GLY A 7 6.11 -6.60 -11.34
CA GLY A 7 6.97 -6.34 -10.20
C GLY A 7 6.21 -6.36 -8.89
N HIS A 8 6.93 -6.24 -7.77
CA HIS A 8 6.31 -6.21 -6.45
C HIS A 8 7.04 -5.29 -5.48
N GLY A 9 6.28 -4.73 -4.52
CA GLY A 9 6.80 -4.13 -3.31
C GLY A 9 6.45 -5.02 -2.12
N THR A 10 7.48 -5.62 -1.47
CA THR A 10 7.24 -6.55 -0.34
C THR A 10 6.22 -7.66 -0.64
N GLN A 11 6.33 -8.30 -1.83
CA GLN A 11 5.49 -9.40 -2.34
C GLN A 11 4.00 -9.05 -2.57
N ASN A 12 3.63 -7.78 -2.55
CA ASN A 12 2.40 -7.29 -3.14
C ASN A 12 2.70 -6.97 -4.61
N ASP A 13 2.16 -7.77 -5.54
CA ASP A 13 2.59 -7.79 -6.94
C ASP A 13 1.63 -7.07 -7.87
N PHE A 14 2.20 -6.42 -8.88
CA PHE A 14 1.47 -5.58 -9.82
C PHE A 14 1.88 -5.86 -11.26
N LEU A 15 0.89 -5.77 -12.16
CA LEU A 15 1.10 -5.62 -13.58
C LEU A 15 1.14 -4.11 -13.91
N ILE A 16 2.15 -3.71 -14.65
CA ILE A 16 2.39 -2.32 -15.03
C ILE A 16 2.17 -2.22 -16.55
N PHE A 17 1.22 -1.41 -16.97
CA PHE A 17 0.93 -1.16 -18.37
C PHE A 17 1.33 0.27 -18.73
N PRO A 18 2.41 0.46 -19.53
CA PRO A 18 2.68 1.75 -20.16
C PRO A 18 1.59 2.06 -21.19
N ASP A 19 0.86 3.15 -20.97
CA ASP A 19 -0.28 3.55 -21.80
C ASP A 19 -0.33 5.08 -21.93
N ASP A 20 0.74 5.64 -22.47
CA ASP A 20 0.92 7.09 -22.62
C ASP A 20 -0.20 7.78 -23.42
N LEU A 21 -0.88 7.02 -24.29
CA LEU A 21 -1.99 7.49 -25.13
C LEU A 21 -3.36 7.20 -24.51
N VAL A 22 -3.42 6.48 -23.38
CA VAL A 22 -4.67 6.05 -22.71
C VAL A 22 -5.56 5.27 -23.69
N SER A 23 -4.95 4.32 -24.41
CA SER A 23 -5.60 3.52 -25.45
C SER A 23 -6.17 2.20 -24.94
N ILE A 24 -5.74 1.73 -23.75
CA ILE A 24 -6.22 0.51 -23.15
C ILE A 24 -7.50 0.79 -22.37
N ASP A 25 -8.60 0.15 -22.76
CA ASP A 25 -9.84 0.20 -21.96
C ASP A 25 -9.73 -0.76 -20.78
N LEU A 26 -9.26 -0.27 -19.62
CA LEU A 26 -9.13 -1.04 -18.38
C LEU A 26 -10.50 -1.23 -17.71
N THR A 27 -11.37 -2.04 -18.33
CA THR A 27 -12.64 -2.46 -17.71
C THR A 27 -12.38 -3.36 -16.50
N GLU A 28 -13.36 -3.43 -15.57
CA GLU A 28 -13.26 -4.33 -14.41
C GLU A 28 -13.05 -5.78 -14.84
N SER A 29 -13.76 -6.22 -15.89
CA SER A 29 -13.63 -7.59 -16.41
C SER A 29 -12.25 -7.89 -17.00
N LEU A 30 -11.65 -6.94 -17.73
CA LEU A 30 -10.31 -7.11 -18.28
C LEU A 30 -9.25 -7.16 -17.17
N VAL A 31 -9.34 -6.26 -16.19
CA VAL A 31 -8.43 -6.25 -15.05
C VAL A 31 -8.54 -7.55 -14.25
N ALA A 32 -9.77 -8.00 -13.96
CA ALA A 32 -9.98 -9.27 -13.27
C ALA A 32 -9.43 -10.47 -14.06
N ALA A 33 -9.57 -10.47 -15.40
CA ALA A 33 -9.04 -11.54 -16.23
C ALA A 33 -7.51 -11.56 -16.25
N VAL A 34 -6.85 -10.40 -16.44
CA VAL A 34 -5.38 -10.34 -16.48
C VAL A 34 -4.75 -10.61 -15.11
N CYS A 35 -5.43 -10.25 -14.01
CA CYS A 35 -4.99 -10.50 -12.63
C CYS A 35 -5.27 -11.92 -12.13
N ASP A 36 -6.07 -12.69 -12.84
CA ASP A 36 -6.34 -14.10 -12.48
C ASP A 36 -5.04 -14.92 -12.55
N ARG A 37 -4.68 -15.59 -11.43
CA ARG A 37 -3.41 -16.32 -11.33
C ARG A 37 -3.40 -17.66 -12.08
N GLN A 38 -4.53 -18.12 -12.58
CA GLN A 38 -4.67 -19.37 -13.34
C GLN A 38 -4.87 -19.16 -14.84
N ARG A 39 -5.57 -18.08 -15.21
CA ARG A 39 -5.95 -17.81 -16.62
C ARG A 39 -5.20 -16.62 -17.21
N GLY A 40 -4.81 -15.66 -16.38
CA GLY A 40 -4.10 -14.46 -16.79
C GLY A 40 -2.62 -14.48 -16.41
N LEU A 41 -2.04 -13.29 -16.26
CA LEU A 41 -0.67 -13.11 -15.78
C LEU A 41 -0.57 -13.24 -14.25
N GLY A 42 -1.69 -13.04 -13.55
CA GLY A 42 -1.81 -13.10 -12.10
C GLY A 42 -1.14 -11.92 -11.41
N ALA A 43 -1.88 -11.16 -10.62
CA ALA A 43 -1.35 -10.08 -9.78
C ALA A 43 -2.38 -9.64 -8.74
N ASP A 44 -1.95 -8.85 -7.75
CA ASP A 44 -2.84 -8.20 -6.78
C ASP A 44 -3.49 -6.94 -7.37
N GLY A 45 -2.99 -6.43 -8.50
CA GLY A 45 -3.57 -5.31 -9.20
C GLY A 45 -2.81 -4.85 -10.42
N VAL A 46 -3.37 -3.83 -11.08
CA VAL A 46 -2.85 -3.21 -12.30
C VAL A 46 -2.49 -1.76 -12.05
N LEU A 47 -1.33 -1.34 -12.52
CA LEU A 47 -0.85 0.04 -12.55
C LEU A 47 -0.75 0.50 -14.01
N ARG A 48 -1.69 1.34 -14.49
CA ARG A 48 -1.52 2.04 -15.75
C ARG A 48 -0.56 3.20 -15.55
N VAL A 49 0.37 3.36 -16.47
CA VAL A 49 1.32 4.46 -16.54
C VAL A 49 0.89 5.42 -17.63
N ALA A 50 0.50 6.63 -17.24
CA ALA A 50 0.16 7.71 -18.19
C ALA A 50 0.42 9.08 -17.54
N ARG A 51 0.41 10.15 -18.34
CA ARG A 51 0.40 11.51 -17.80
C ARG A 51 -0.98 11.87 -17.27
N ALA A 52 -1.04 12.58 -16.13
CA ALA A 52 -2.29 12.94 -15.48
C ALA A 52 -3.25 13.72 -16.40
N GLY A 53 -2.74 14.67 -17.18
CA GLY A 53 -3.52 15.42 -18.15
C GLY A 53 -4.15 14.53 -19.24
N LYS A 54 -3.43 13.49 -19.68
CA LYS A 54 -3.96 12.54 -20.69
C LYS A 54 -5.12 11.71 -20.15
N LEU A 55 -5.07 11.36 -18.85
CA LEU A 55 -6.18 10.65 -18.18
C LEU A 55 -7.42 11.54 -18.02
N VAL A 56 -7.23 12.85 -17.82
CA VAL A 56 -8.34 13.83 -17.83
C VAL A 56 -8.92 13.98 -19.24
N ASP A 57 -8.07 14.14 -20.26
CA ASP A 57 -8.49 14.26 -21.67
C ASP A 57 -9.31 13.03 -22.13
N ALA A 58 -8.93 11.84 -21.65
CA ALA A 58 -9.61 10.58 -21.96
C ALA A 58 -10.83 10.27 -21.07
N GLY A 59 -11.13 11.13 -20.09
CA GLY A 59 -12.26 10.95 -19.17
C GLY A 59 -12.05 9.86 -18.10
N VAL A 60 -10.83 9.35 -17.94
CA VAL A 60 -10.48 8.40 -16.85
C VAL A 60 -10.42 9.10 -15.50
N LEU A 61 -10.02 10.36 -15.50
CA LEU A 61 -10.09 11.27 -14.36
C LEU A 61 -11.07 12.41 -14.69
N THR A 62 -11.89 12.79 -13.72
CA THR A 62 -12.82 13.93 -13.86
C THR A 62 -12.10 15.27 -13.76
N ALA A 63 -11.00 15.33 -12.99
CA ALA A 63 -10.15 16.49 -12.80
C ALA A 63 -8.78 16.01 -12.26
N LEU A 64 -7.79 16.92 -12.27
CA LEU A 64 -6.50 16.67 -11.62
C LEU A 64 -6.68 16.65 -10.10
N PRO A 65 -6.23 15.59 -9.39
CA PRO A 65 -6.23 15.57 -7.94
C PRO A 65 -5.32 16.62 -7.30
N GLU A 66 -5.47 16.83 -6.00
CA GLU A 66 -4.73 17.83 -5.25
C GLU A 66 -3.20 17.72 -5.46
N GLY A 67 -2.56 18.85 -5.77
CA GLY A 67 -1.12 18.94 -5.98
C GLY A 67 -0.59 18.31 -7.28
N VAL A 68 -1.42 17.58 -8.04
CA VAL A 68 -1.05 16.91 -9.28
C VAL A 68 -1.10 17.89 -10.45
N LYS A 69 -0.06 17.89 -11.28
CA LYS A 69 0.02 18.66 -12.53
C LYS A 69 -0.28 17.77 -13.74
N ALA A 70 -0.70 18.36 -14.86
CA ALA A 70 -1.00 17.62 -16.09
C ALA A 70 0.19 16.79 -16.60
N ASP A 71 1.41 17.28 -16.38
CA ASP A 71 2.65 16.62 -16.81
C ASP A 71 3.21 15.63 -15.77
N ASP A 72 2.61 15.48 -14.61
CA ASP A 72 3.04 14.46 -13.64
C ASP A 72 2.70 13.07 -14.18
N TRP A 73 3.59 12.10 -13.93
CA TRP A 73 3.25 10.70 -14.10
C TRP A 73 2.18 10.30 -13.11
N PHE A 74 1.15 9.60 -13.59
CA PHE A 74 -0.01 9.24 -12.80
C PHE A 74 -0.16 7.73 -12.71
N MET A 75 -0.26 7.22 -11.48
CA MET A 75 -0.54 5.84 -11.18
C MET A 75 -2.07 5.61 -11.17
N ASP A 76 -2.65 5.20 -12.32
CA ASP A 76 -4.04 4.72 -12.36
C ASP A 76 -4.07 3.28 -11.86
N TYR A 77 -4.37 3.13 -10.57
CA TYR A 77 -4.35 1.83 -9.88
C TYR A 77 -5.73 1.19 -9.87
N ARG A 78 -5.75 -0.10 -10.21
CA ARG A 78 -6.91 -0.98 -10.13
C ARG A 78 -6.57 -2.20 -9.29
N ASN A 79 -7.45 -2.56 -8.34
CA ASN A 79 -7.36 -3.82 -7.62
C ASN A 79 -7.54 -5.02 -8.56
N SER A 80 -7.23 -6.24 -8.11
CA SER A 80 -7.34 -7.44 -8.94
C SER A 80 -8.78 -7.78 -9.38
N ASP A 81 -9.80 -7.25 -8.72
CA ASP A 81 -11.20 -7.36 -9.11
C ASP A 81 -11.65 -6.29 -10.12
N GLY A 82 -10.75 -5.38 -10.51
CA GLY A 82 -11.00 -4.26 -11.41
C GLY A 82 -11.47 -2.98 -10.74
N SER A 83 -11.82 -3.02 -9.46
CA SER A 83 -12.24 -1.82 -8.72
C SER A 83 -11.14 -0.76 -8.68
N ILE A 84 -11.56 0.51 -8.74
CA ILE A 84 -10.65 1.65 -8.65
C ILE A 84 -10.17 1.80 -7.20
N ALA A 85 -8.85 1.99 -7.04
CA ALA A 85 -8.26 2.34 -5.76
C ALA A 85 -7.59 3.72 -5.80
N GLU A 86 -7.62 4.42 -4.68
CA GLU A 86 -7.10 5.78 -4.61
C GLU A 86 -5.58 5.82 -4.57
N MET A 87 -4.96 4.98 -3.75
CA MET A 87 -3.52 4.91 -3.54
C MET A 87 -3.10 3.57 -2.91
N CYS A 88 -1.88 3.14 -3.20
CA CYS A 88 -1.24 1.98 -2.56
C CYS A 88 0.26 2.27 -2.41
N GLY A 89 0.77 2.32 -1.17
CA GLY A 89 2.18 2.60 -0.91
C GLY A 89 3.15 1.59 -1.55
N ASN A 90 2.77 0.30 -1.63
CA ASN A 90 3.54 -0.72 -2.34
C ASN A 90 3.52 -0.47 -3.86
N GLY A 91 2.34 -0.14 -4.40
CA GLY A 91 2.15 0.18 -5.82
C GLY A 91 2.94 1.42 -6.24
N VAL A 92 2.94 2.48 -5.43
CA VAL A 92 3.71 3.72 -5.71
C VAL A 92 5.20 3.43 -5.80
N ARG A 93 5.76 2.57 -4.93
CA ARG A 93 7.18 2.19 -5.01
C ARG A 93 7.51 1.45 -6.32
N VAL A 94 6.67 0.50 -6.71
CA VAL A 94 6.86 -0.27 -7.94
C VAL A 94 6.67 0.61 -9.17
N PHE A 95 5.68 1.49 -9.16
CA PHE A 95 5.42 2.47 -10.21
C PHE A 95 6.61 3.42 -10.41
N ALA A 96 7.10 4.02 -9.30
CA ALA A 96 8.23 4.94 -9.35
C ALA A 96 9.52 4.25 -9.83
N HIS A 97 9.77 3.02 -9.38
CA HIS A 97 10.87 2.19 -9.87
C HIS A 97 10.78 1.99 -11.39
N TYR A 98 9.59 1.63 -11.90
CA TYR A 98 9.37 1.43 -13.33
C TYR A 98 9.62 2.70 -14.14
N ILE A 99 9.10 3.85 -13.69
CA ILE A 99 9.34 5.14 -14.33
C ILE A 99 10.83 5.45 -14.36
N ALA A 100 11.49 5.38 -13.21
CA ALA A 100 12.88 5.81 -13.05
C ALA A 100 13.89 4.92 -13.77
N ALA A 101 13.67 3.61 -13.81
CA ALA A 101 14.65 2.66 -14.36
C ALA A 101 14.38 2.28 -15.81
N ILE A 102 13.12 2.37 -16.29
CA ILE A 102 12.73 1.73 -17.56
C ILE A 102 12.00 2.71 -18.49
N HIS A 103 10.96 3.38 -18.00
CA HIS A 103 10.03 4.11 -18.88
C HIS A 103 10.48 5.53 -19.20
N SER A 104 10.87 6.31 -18.18
CA SER A 104 11.24 7.72 -18.30
C SER A 104 12.26 8.16 -17.24
N PRO A 105 13.52 7.68 -17.33
CA PRO A 105 14.56 7.99 -16.33
C PRO A 105 14.77 9.50 -16.11
N ASP A 106 14.65 10.32 -17.15
CA ASP A 106 14.80 11.78 -17.11
C ASP A 106 13.71 12.50 -16.29
N SER A 107 12.65 11.77 -15.88
CA SER A 107 11.61 12.31 -15.00
C SER A 107 12.05 12.40 -13.53
N VAL A 108 13.15 11.76 -13.15
CA VAL A 108 13.74 11.85 -11.81
C VAL A 108 14.64 13.08 -11.75
N VAL A 109 14.34 13.99 -10.84
CA VAL A 109 15.10 15.22 -10.62
C VAL A 109 15.64 15.20 -9.20
N ASP A 110 16.95 15.29 -9.04
CA ASP A 110 17.65 15.26 -7.74
C ASP A 110 17.21 14.08 -6.85
N GLY A 111 17.09 12.87 -7.47
CA GLY A 111 16.66 11.67 -6.77
C GLY A 111 15.16 11.63 -6.40
N THR A 112 14.38 12.60 -6.86
CA THR A 112 12.94 12.73 -6.54
C THR A 112 12.09 12.57 -7.78
N LEU A 113 10.97 11.86 -7.65
CA LEU A 113 9.92 11.72 -8.66
C LEU A 113 8.58 12.18 -8.09
N ARG A 114 7.82 12.91 -8.90
CA ARG A 114 6.44 13.30 -8.60
C ARG A 114 5.50 12.25 -9.18
N VAL A 115 4.70 11.61 -8.34
CA VAL A 115 3.72 10.60 -8.74
C VAL A 115 2.32 11.09 -8.39
N GLY A 116 1.49 11.32 -9.40
CA GLY A 116 0.07 11.58 -9.22
C GLY A 116 -0.67 10.29 -8.85
N THR A 117 -1.58 10.39 -7.89
CA THR A 117 -2.53 9.32 -7.51
C THR A 117 -3.92 9.93 -7.33
N ARG A 118 -4.97 9.11 -7.20
CA ARG A 118 -6.31 9.64 -6.89
C ARG A 118 -6.38 10.28 -5.50
N ALA A 119 -5.53 9.85 -4.59
CA ALA A 119 -5.37 10.48 -3.27
C ALA A 119 -4.43 11.71 -3.28
N GLY A 120 -4.20 12.31 -4.45
CA GLY A 120 -3.31 13.47 -4.64
C GLY A 120 -1.88 13.11 -5.01
N LEU A 121 -1.02 14.13 -4.98
CA LEU A 121 0.40 13.98 -5.28
C LEU A 121 1.12 13.19 -4.19
N ARG A 122 2.04 12.32 -4.62
CA ARG A 122 3.03 11.68 -3.74
C ARG A 122 4.44 12.09 -4.18
N ALA A 123 5.20 12.64 -3.27
CA ALA A 123 6.63 12.82 -3.45
C ALA A 123 7.34 11.50 -3.17
N VAL A 124 8.22 11.10 -4.08
CA VAL A 124 8.89 9.80 -4.01
C VAL A 124 10.39 10.04 -4.11
N SER A 125 11.16 9.53 -3.14
CA SER A 125 12.62 9.47 -3.20
C SER A 125 13.07 8.12 -3.76
N ILE A 126 14.19 8.11 -4.47
CA ILE A 126 14.79 6.91 -5.03
C ILE A 126 16.22 6.84 -4.51
N ASP A 127 16.46 5.96 -3.53
CA ASP A 127 17.74 5.86 -2.83
C ASP A 127 18.71 4.93 -3.55
N GLU A 128 18.18 3.81 -4.08
CA GLU A 128 18.94 2.84 -4.88
C GLU A 128 18.14 2.53 -6.14
N LEU A 129 18.82 2.43 -7.29
CA LEU A 129 18.17 2.19 -8.57
C LEU A 129 18.98 1.26 -9.46
N SER A 130 18.34 0.21 -9.93
CA SER A 130 18.76 -0.63 -11.05
C SER A 130 17.52 -1.07 -11.84
N PRO A 131 17.63 -1.68 -13.02
CA PRO A 131 16.47 -2.14 -13.77
C PRO A 131 15.60 -3.18 -13.05
N ARG A 132 16.17 -3.92 -12.08
CA ARG A 132 15.48 -5.01 -11.38
C ARG A 132 15.19 -4.74 -9.92
N HIS A 133 15.94 -3.86 -9.28
CA HIS A 133 15.84 -3.58 -7.84
C HIS A 133 15.96 -2.09 -7.60
N ALA A 134 15.12 -1.57 -6.72
CA ALA A 134 15.20 -0.21 -6.21
C ALA A 134 14.84 -0.17 -4.71
N VAL A 135 15.33 0.84 -4.03
CA VAL A 135 14.86 1.26 -2.71
C VAL A 135 14.16 2.59 -2.89
N VAL A 136 12.90 2.65 -2.50
CA VAL A 136 12.01 3.78 -2.81
C VAL A 136 11.33 4.25 -1.54
N GLY A 137 11.45 5.55 -1.25
CA GLY A 137 10.75 6.26 -0.19
C GLY A 137 9.51 6.96 -0.75
N VAL A 138 8.38 6.84 -0.05
CA VAL A 138 7.10 7.46 -0.43
C VAL A 138 6.60 8.32 0.71
N ASP A 139 6.30 9.57 0.43
CA ASP A 139 5.55 10.43 1.35
C ASP A 139 4.11 9.90 1.48
N MET A 140 3.77 9.41 2.66
CA MET A 140 2.45 8.84 2.97
C MET A 140 1.45 9.90 3.45
N GLY A 141 1.86 11.17 3.50
CA GLY A 141 1.03 12.29 3.94
C GLY A 141 0.97 12.40 5.45
N GLN A 142 -0.17 12.84 5.94
CA GLN A 142 -0.41 13.12 7.36
C GLN A 142 -1.42 12.11 7.92
N PRO A 143 -0.97 11.02 8.56
CA PRO A 143 -1.85 10.08 9.25
C PRO A 143 -2.58 10.75 10.42
N GLU A 144 -3.86 10.37 10.63
CA GLU A 144 -4.67 10.84 11.74
C GLU A 144 -4.86 9.74 12.79
N VAL A 145 -4.61 10.03 14.06
CA VAL A 145 -4.88 9.11 15.17
C VAL A 145 -6.34 9.28 15.60
N LEU A 146 -7.15 8.26 15.39
CA LEU A 146 -8.60 8.27 15.67
C LEU A 146 -8.92 7.99 17.15
N GLY A 147 -8.05 7.31 17.87
CA GLY A 147 -8.23 6.92 19.27
C GLY A 147 -8.07 5.42 19.52
N LEU A 148 -8.48 4.97 20.71
CA LEU A 148 -8.40 3.56 21.11
C LEU A 148 -9.67 2.81 20.69
N ALA A 149 -9.51 1.62 20.13
CA ALA A 149 -10.62 0.75 19.76
C ALA A 149 -10.29 -0.73 19.96
N THR A 150 -11.30 -1.56 19.76
CA THR A 150 -11.19 -3.02 19.85
C THR A 150 -11.79 -3.64 18.59
N ALA A 151 -11.07 -4.60 18.00
CA ALA A 151 -11.60 -5.46 16.96
C ALA A 151 -11.73 -6.92 17.41
N PHE A 152 -12.65 -7.63 16.79
CA PHE A 152 -12.85 -9.07 16.95
C PHE A 152 -12.67 -9.74 15.60
N ILE A 153 -11.81 -10.73 15.54
CA ILE A 153 -11.54 -11.52 14.33
C ILE A 153 -12.08 -12.93 14.56
N GLY A 154 -12.97 -13.38 13.69
CA GLY A 154 -13.66 -14.65 13.82
C GLY A 154 -15.07 -14.53 14.42
N SER A 155 -15.70 -15.65 14.76
CA SER A 155 -17.09 -15.71 15.20
C SER A 155 -17.29 -16.51 16.50
N GLY A 156 -18.35 -16.18 17.23
CA GLY A 156 -18.73 -16.88 18.45
C GLY A 156 -17.69 -16.76 19.57
N ASN A 157 -17.60 -17.80 20.41
CA ASN A 157 -16.71 -17.83 21.58
C ASN A 157 -15.21 -18.02 21.23
N SER A 158 -14.90 -18.32 19.96
CA SER A 158 -13.53 -18.46 19.47
C SER A 158 -13.00 -17.19 18.79
N ALA A 159 -13.77 -16.12 18.77
CA ALA A 159 -13.30 -14.86 18.21
C ALA A 159 -12.09 -14.31 18.99
N LEU A 160 -11.02 -14.00 18.26
CA LEU A 160 -9.85 -13.34 18.82
C LEU A 160 -10.16 -11.86 19.01
N LYS A 161 -9.85 -11.34 20.19
CA LYS A 161 -10.05 -9.93 20.54
C LYS A 161 -8.71 -9.20 20.51
N PHE A 162 -8.67 -8.10 19.78
CA PHE A 162 -7.51 -7.23 19.67
C PHE A 162 -7.91 -5.79 20.06
N ALA A 163 -7.10 -5.14 20.88
CA ALA A 163 -7.23 -3.72 21.20
C ALA A 163 -6.03 -2.96 20.64
N GLY A 164 -6.26 -1.77 20.13
CA GLY A 164 -5.21 -1.01 19.48
C GLY A 164 -5.57 0.45 19.29
N ILE A 165 -4.75 1.14 18.50
CA ILE A 165 -4.91 2.53 18.12
C ILE A 165 -5.51 2.56 16.72
N GLY A 166 -6.63 3.29 16.57
CA GLY A 166 -7.20 3.63 15.27
C GLY A 166 -6.34 4.69 14.59
N VAL A 167 -5.92 4.44 13.36
CA VAL A 167 -5.14 5.36 12.53
C VAL A 167 -5.75 5.43 11.14
N ASP A 168 -6.01 6.63 10.64
CA ASP A 168 -6.38 6.86 9.26
C ASP A 168 -5.14 7.30 8.46
N VAL A 169 -4.82 6.57 7.41
CA VAL A 169 -3.70 6.83 6.49
C VAL A 169 -4.25 7.07 5.06
N GLY A 170 -5.46 7.65 4.96
CA GLY A 170 -6.28 7.69 3.76
C GLY A 170 -7.22 6.48 3.64
N ASN A 171 -7.09 5.54 4.56
CA ASN A 171 -7.99 4.43 4.83
C ASN A 171 -7.84 4.01 6.31
N PRO A 172 -8.90 3.46 6.94
CA PRO A 172 -8.90 3.20 8.37
C PRO A 172 -8.17 1.90 8.75
N HIS A 173 -7.34 2.00 9.78
CA HIS A 173 -6.56 0.93 10.38
C HIS A 173 -6.79 0.84 11.88
N LEU A 174 -6.73 -0.37 12.44
CA LEU A 174 -6.58 -0.60 13.86
C LEU A 174 -5.28 -1.35 14.11
N ALA A 175 -4.27 -0.63 14.57
CA ALA A 175 -2.95 -1.19 14.85
C ALA A 175 -2.88 -1.65 16.33
N CYS A 176 -2.76 -2.96 16.51
CA CYS A 176 -2.84 -3.64 17.80
C CYS A 176 -1.44 -4.10 18.21
N VAL A 177 -0.75 -3.31 19.04
CA VAL A 177 0.51 -3.73 19.66
C VAL A 177 0.20 -4.69 20.82
N MET A 178 0.68 -5.94 20.71
CA MET A 178 0.32 -7.01 21.63
C MET A 178 1.43 -7.24 22.67
N PRO A 179 1.22 -6.88 23.95
CA PRO A 179 2.23 -7.08 24.99
C PRO A 179 2.69 -8.53 25.08
N GLY A 180 4.01 -8.74 25.10
CA GLY A 180 4.60 -10.07 25.20
C GLY A 180 4.59 -10.91 23.91
N LEU A 181 3.96 -10.44 22.83
CA LEU A 181 4.01 -11.11 21.55
C LEU A 181 5.41 -10.93 20.93
N ASN A 182 5.98 -12.02 20.42
CA ASN A 182 7.20 -11.99 19.64
C ASN A 182 6.95 -12.49 18.21
N ALA A 183 7.91 -12.30 17.31
CA ALA A 183 7.78 -12.67 15.90
C ALA A 183 7.43 -14.16 15.68
N ALA A 184 7.98 -15.07 16.50
CA ALA A 184 7.72 -16.50 16.37
C ALA A 184 6.29 -16.86 16.82
N ALA A 185 5.76 -16.20 17.83
CA ALA A 185 4.38 -16.37 18.27
C ALA A 185 3.40 -15.72 17.29
N LEU A 186 3.72 -14.51 16.80
CA LEU A 186 2.94 -13.84 15.77
C LEU A 186 2.79 -14.70 14.49
N ALA A 187 3.87 -15.33 14.04
CA ALA A 187 3.84 -16.20 12.85
C ALA A 187 2.93 -17.42 13.00
N LYS A 188 2.66 -17.86 14.25
CA LYS A 188 1.83 -19.03 14.57
C LYS A 188 0.36 -18.69 14.83
N LEU A 189 -0.03 -17.42 14.82
CA LEU A 189 -1.43 -17.06 14.99
C LEU A 189 -2.25 -17.61 13.82
N GLU A 190 -3.31 -18.34 14.13
CA GLU A 190 -4.24 -18.88 13.14
C GLU A 190 -5.28 -17.82 12.78
N LEU A 191 -4.90 -16.87 11.90
CA LEU A 191 -5.78 -15.78 11.47
C LEU A 191 -6.74 -16.22 10.35
N GLU A 192 -6.34 -17.18 9.52
CA GLU A 192 -7.15 -17.72 8.42
C GLU A 192 -8.21 -18.74 8.86
N ALA A 193 -8.01 -19.41 10.00
CA ALA A 193 -8.92 -20.45 10.50
C ALA A 193 -10.33 -19.94 10.83
N ALA A 194 -10.55 -18.64 10.81
CA ALA A 194 -11.84 -18.01 11.10
C ALA A 194 -12.81 -17.95 9.87
N GLY A 195 -12.50 -18.67 8.78
CA GLY A 195 -13.31 -18.63 7.53
C GLY A 195 -13.18 -17.28 6.84
N SER A 196 -13.74 -17.03 5.68
CA SER A 196 -13.46 -15.80 4.88
C SER A 196 -13.38 -14.54 5.77
N VAL A 197 -12.20 -14.28 6.26
CA VAL A 197 -11.83 -13.41 7.39
C VAL A 197 -12.31 -11.96 7.17
N ALA A 198 -12.34 -11.53 5.92
CA ALA A 198 -12.81 -10.23 5.51
C ALA A 198 -14.24 -9.88 6.00
N LYS A 199 -15.08 -10.88 6.22
CA LYS A 199 -16.46 -10.68 6.70
C LYS A 199 -16.62 -10.80 8.22
N LEU A 200 -15.56 -11.18 8.93
CA LEU A 200 -15.62 -11.51 10.35
C LEU A 200 -14.85 -10.52 11.25
N VAL A 201 -14.30 -9.45 10.68
CA VAL A 201 -13.76 -8.36 11.49
C VAL A 201 -14.91 -7.47 11.95
N ARG A 202 -15.09 -7.38 13.26
CA ARG A 202 -16.07 -6.50 13.90
C ARG A 202 -15.32 -5.51 14.78
N ALA A 203 -15.65 -4.24 14.68
CA ALA A 203 -15.08 -3.18 15.47
C ALA A 203 -16.15 -2.14 15.83
N ASP A 204 -15.77 -1.07 16.48
CA ASP A 204 -16.63 0.06 16.77
C ASP A 204 -17.12 0.71 15.47
N GLU A 205 -18.41 0.55 15.18
CA GLU A 205 -19.04 1.11 13.96
C GLU A 205 -19.07 2.64 13.94
N ALA A 206 -19.00 3.29 15.12
CA ALA A 206 -18.95 4.75 15.17
C ALA A 206 -17.58 5.28 14.71
N MET A 207 -16.50 4.57 15.04
CA MET A 207 -15.14 4.92 14.60
C MET A 207 -14.84 4.40 13.18
N PHE A 208 -15.39 3.23 12.81
CA PHE A 208 -15.10 2.55 11.55
C PHE A 208 -16.37 2.20 10.77
N PRO A 209 -17.14 3.20 10.31
CA PRO A 209 -18.46 2.97 9.69
C PRO A 209 -18.40 2.14 8.41
N ASN A 210 -17.27 2.18 7.71
CA ASN A 210 -17.04 1.47 6.45
C ASN A 210 -16.10 0.26 6.60
N GLY A 211 -15.90 -0.23 7.85
CA GLY A 211 -14.93 -1.29 8.15
C GLY A 211 -13.49 -0.76 8.20
N LEU A 212 -12.55 -1.65 8.47
CA LEU A 212 -11.16 -1.29 8.76
C LEU A 212 -10.20 -2.42 8.36
N ASN A 213 -8.90 -2.09 8.29
CA ASN A 213 -7.82 -3.05 8.29
C ASN A 213 -7.35 -3.27 9.74
N VAL A 214 -6.86 -4.45 10.07
CA VAL A 214 -6.36 -4.77 11.41
C VAL A 214 -4.93 -5.27 11.33
N GLU A 215 -4.03 -4.55 11.98
CA GLU A 215 -2.63 -4.91 12.12
C GLU A 215 -2.36 -5.52 13.49
N ILE A 216 -1.77 -6.71 13.51
CA ILE A 216 -1.32 -7.38 14.73
C ILE A 216 0.19 -7.21 14.79
N VAL A 217 0.67 -6.49 15.80
CA VAL A 217 2.02 -5.93 15.87
C VAL A 217 2.71 -6.41 17.15
N THR A 218 3.98 -6.78 17.05
CA THR A 218 4.82 -7.00 18.24
C THR A 218 5.19 -5.67 18.89
N PRO A 219 5.47 -5.61 20.19
CA PRO A 219 6.11 -4.44 20.79
C PRO A 219 7.40 -4.06 20.09
N LEU A 220 7.77 -2.78 20.16
CA LEU A 220 9.02 -2.26 19.62
C LEU A 220 10.20 -2.94 20.34
N ASP A 221 11.14 -3.48 19.59
CA ASP A 221 12.35 -4.07 20.14
C ASP A 221 13.47 -3.02 20.32
N ALA A 222 14.61 -3.45 20.90
CA ALA A 222 15.76 -2.57 21.17
C ALA A 222 16.43 -2.02 19.89
N SER A 223 16.08 -2.52 18.72
CA SER A 223 16.55 -2.05 17.42
C SER A 223 15.51 -1.20 16.67
N ASP A 224 14.50 -0.68 17.38
CA ASP A 224 13.38 0.04 16.82
C ASP A 224 12.66 -0.76 15.70
N SER A 225 12.46 -2.06 15.95
CA SER A 225 11.87 -2.98 14.97
C SER A 225 10.63 -3.66 15.53
N VAL A 226 9.63 -3.85 14.66
CA VAL A 226 8.42 -4.64 14.95
C VAL A 226 8.20 -5.70 13.89
N SER A 227 7.45 -6.74 14.23
CA SER A 227 6.89 -7.69 13.27
C SER A 227 5.38 -7.48 13.20
N MET A 228 4.81 -7.56 12.01
CA MET A 228 3.39 -7.28 11.76
C MET A 228 2.77 -8.33 10.85
N ARG A 229 1.50 -8.68 11.12
CA ARG A 229 0.58 -9.32 10.17
C ARG A 229 -0.66 -8.45 10.05
N VAL A 230 -1.27 -8.44 8.86
CA VAL A 230 -2.40 -7.57 8.55
C VAL A 230 -3.56 -8.36 7.96
N ILE A 231 -4.77 -7.97 8.35
CA ILE A 231 -6.03 -8.43 7.76
C ILE A 231 -6.65 -7.23 7.08
N GLU A 232 -6.66 -7.24 5.76
CA GLU A 232 -7.20 -6.15 4.97
C GLU A 232 -8.71 -6.30 4.74
N ARG A 233 -9.39 -5.18 4.81
CA ARG A 233 -10.84 -5.05 4.60
C ARG A 233 -11.23 -5.58 3.22
N GLY A 234 -12.15 -6.55 3.21
CA GLY A 234 -12.66 -7.12 1.95
C GLY A 234 -11.74 -8.17 1.29
N VAL A 235 -10.49 -8.30 1.74
CA VAL A 235 -9.47 -9.18 1.14
C VAL A 235 -9.13 -10.35 2.04
N GLY A 236 -8.87 -10.09 3.33
CA GLY A 236 -8.36 -11.06 4.29
C GLY A 236 -6.89 -10.81 4.63
N GLU A 237 -6.16 -11.85 5.04
CA GLU A 237 -4.75 -11.70 5.34
C GLU A 237 -3.91 -11.51 4.07
N THR A 238 -3.10 -10.44 4.05
CA THR A 238 -2.16 -10.16 2.97
C THR A 238 -0.72 -10.18 3.47
N ARG A 239 0.23 -10.27 2.54
CA ARG A 239 1.65 -10.36 2.89
C ARG A 239 2.29 -9.01 3.21
N SER A 240 1.66 -7.90 2.79
CA SER A 240 2.14 -6.53 3.02
C SER A 240 1.05 -5.51 2.71
N CYS A 241 0.84 -4.56 3.61
CA CYS A 241 -0.02 -3.40 3.43
C CYS A 241 0.79 -2.13 3.74
N GLY A 242 0.97 -1.24 2.76
CA GLY A 242 1.80 -0.03 2.94
C GLY A 242 1.24 0.92 3.98
N THR A 243 -0.06 1.23 3.92
CA THR A 243 -0.76 2.08 4.90
C THR A 243 -0.81 1.42 6.28
N GLY A 244 -1.01 0.09 6.32
CA GLY A 244 -0.97 -0.68 7.56
C GLY A 244 0.40 -0.65 8.24
N THR A 245 1.53 -0.61 7.49
CA THR A 245 2.86 -0.48 8.10
C THR A 245 3.06 0.89 8.73
N VAL A 246 2.48 1.96 8.17
CA VAL A 246 2.48 3.30 8.77
C VAL A 246 1.68 3.30 10.08
N ALA A 247 0.47 2.74 10.06
CA ALA A 247 -0.36 2.62 11.27
C ALA A 247 0.34 1.82 12.37
N ALA A 248 0.99 0.69 12.01
CA ALA A 248 1.76 -0.14 12.94
C ALA A 248 2.93 0.59 13.56
N ALA A 249 3.68 1.39 12.78
CA ALA A 249 4.80 2.19 13.28
C ALA A 249 4.33 3.26 14.28
N ILE A 250 3.25 3.99 13.95
CA ILE A 250 2.66 5.00 14.84
C ILE A 250 2.21 4.35 16.16
N ALA A 251 1.50 3.21 16.10
CA ALA A 251 1.04 2.52 17.28
C ALA A 251 2.19 1.97 18.13
N ALA A 252 3.25 1.44 17.51
CA ALA A 252 4.42 0.93 18.23
C ALA A 252 5.22 2.04 18.92
N LEU A 253 5.38 3.19 18.26
CA LEU A 253 5.98 4.37 18.88
C LEU A 253 5.15 4.86 20.07
N ALA A 254 3.83 4.95 19.91
CA ALA A 254 2.92 5.37 20.99
C ALA A 254 2.96 4.40 22.19
N ASP A 255 2.97 3.07 21.96
CA ASP A 255 3.12 2.05 23.01
C ASP A 255 4.45 2.20 23.77
N ALA A 256 5.52 2.61 23.08
CA ALA A 256 6.82 2.92 23.66
C ALA A 256 6.92 4.33 24.29
N GLY A 257 5.81 5.11 24.35
CA GLY A 257 5.79 6.47 24.87
C GLY A 257 6.48 7.49 23.96
N ARG A 258 6.63 7.19 22.69
CA ARG A 258 7.24 8.07 21.66
C ARG A 258 6.20 8.57 20.68
N THR A 259 6.46 9.71 20.07
CA THR A 259 5.59 10.32 19.05
C THR A 259 6.24 10.39 17.66
N GLU A 260 7.54 10.16 17.58
CA GLU A 260 8.33 10.25 16.34
C GLU A 260 9.51 9.26 16.37
N GLY A 261 10.01 8.92 15.19
CA GLY A 261 11.16 8.07 14.98
C GLY A 261 11.01 7.12 13.81
N ALA A 262 12.12 6.50 13.42
CA ALA A 262 12.16 5.48 12.39
C ALA A 262 11.86 4.10 13.00
N VAL A 263 10.94 3.36 12.39
CA VAL A 263 10.55 2.00 12.79
C VAL A 263 10.76 1.05 11.63
N THR A 264 11.54 0.00 11.86
CA THR A 264 11.67 -1.12 10.91
C THR A 264 10.48 -2.07 11.10
N VAL A 265 9.64 -2.20 10.07
CA VAL A 265 8.46 -3.07 10.09
C VAL A 265 8.73 -4.32 9.25
N LYS A 266 8.74 -5.49 9.91
CA LYS A 266 8.89 -6.81 9.29
C LYS A 266 7.51 -7.39 9.02
N VAL A 267 7.19 -7.59 7.75
CA VAL A 267 5.94 -8.20 7.28
C VAL A 267 6.23 -9.54 6.60
N PRO A 268 5.22 -10.42 6.39
CA PRO A 268 5.45 -11.69 5.68
C PRO A 268 6.08 -11.54 4.29
N GLY A 269 5.86 -10.40 3.63
CA GLY A 269 6.40 -10.08 2.30
C GLY A 269 7.80 -9.48 2.29
N GLY A 270 8.36 -9.07 3.44
CA GLY A 270 9.68 -8.43 3.49
C GLY A 270 9.86 -7.45 4.63
N VAL A 271 10.69 -6.45 4.41
CA VAL A 271 11.02 -5.43 5.42
C VAL A 271 10.88 -4.04 4.80
N VAL A 272 10.27 -3.13 5.54
CA VAL A 272 10.18 -1.70 5.20
C VAL A 272 10.55 -0.86 6.41
N THR A 273 10.89 0.41 6.18
CA THR A 273 11.11 1.39 7.24
C THR A 273 10.05 2.47 7.14
N VAL A 274 9.46 2.82 8.26
CA VAL A 274 8.55 3.97 8.38
C VAL A 274 9.21 5.00 9.27
N ASP A 275 9.43 6.19 8.72
CA ASP A 275 9.88 7.34 9.49
C ASP A 275 8.67 8.24 9.81
N VAL A 276 8.35 8.35 11.09
CA VAL A 276 7.27 9.19 11.62
C VAL A 276 7.89 10.44 12.22
N HIS A 277 7.50 11.61 11.73
CA HIS A 277 8.02 12.90 12.16
C HIS A 277 6.92 13.95 12.26
N LYS A 278 7.22 15.06 12.95
CA LYS A 278 6.26 16.18 13.01
C LYS A 278 6.08 16.81 11.65
N ALA A 279 4.84 17.08 11.28
CA ALA A 279 4.54 17.78 10.05
C ALA A 279 5.04 19.23 10.13
N SER A 280 5.68 19.71 9.07
CA SER A 280 6.28 21.05 9.03
C SER A 280 5.25 22.18 9.04
N ASN A 281 3.97 21.89 8.79
CA ASN A 281 2.91 22.86 8.47
C ASN A 281 1.70 22.84 9.40
N ALA A 282 1.68 21.99 10.45
CA ALA A 282 0.55 21.91 11.37
C ALA A 282 0.99 21.56 12.80
N ASP A 283 0.53 22.32 13.79
CA ASP A 283 0.78 22.05 15.21
C ASP A 283 0.19 20.68 15.60
N GLY A 284 1.07 19.76 16.00
CA GLY A 284 0.71 18.44 16.51
C GLY A 284 0.36 17.37 15.47
N ALA A 285 0.40 17.68 14.17
CA ALA A 285 0.23 16.69 13.11
C ALA A 285 1.54 15.92 12.87
N PHE A 286 1.38 14.67 12.41
CA PHE A 286 2.49 13.81 12.00
C PHE A 286 2.53 13.74 10.49
N SER A 287 3.73 13.52 9.95
CA SER A 287 3.96 13.05 8.59
C SER A 287 4.65 11.70 8.65
N ALA A 288 4.46 10.88 7.64
CA ALA A 288 5.12 9.58 7.57
C ALA A 288 5.74 9.34 6.19
N THR A 289 6.97 8.82 6.17
CA THR A 289 7.64 8.34 4.96
C THR A 289 7.81 6.83 5.05
N LEU A 290 7.33 6.12 4.04
CA LEU A 290 7.48 4.67 3.90
C LEU A 290 8.58 4.37 2.91
N THR A 291 9.69 3.80 3.37
CA THR A 291 10.83 3.39 2.52
C THR A 291 10.92 1.87 2.47
N GLY A 292 11.05 1.33 1.26
CA GLY A 292 11.18 -0.11 1.10
C GLY A 292 11.58 -0.55 -0.30
N PRO A 293 11.83 -1.88 -0.45
CA PRO A 293 12.27 -2.44 -1.72
C PRO A 293 11.16 -2.43 -2.77
N SER A 294 11.59 -2.34 -4.02
CA SER A 294 10.81 -2.63 -5.22
C SER A 294 11.60 -3.54 -6.13
N VAL A 295 10.92 -4.54 -6.69
CA VAL A 295 11.51 -5.51 -7.61
C VAL A 295 10.68 -5.55 -8.89
N ILE A 296 11.31 -5.41 -10.06
CA ILE A 296 10.71 -5.65 -11.38
C ILE A 296 11.40 -6.90 -11.97
N HIS A 297 10.65 -7.98 -12.11
CA HIS A 297 11.23 -9.27 -12.48
C HIS A 297 10.84 -9.76 -13.87
N THR A 298 9.80 -9.17 -14.51
CA THR A 298 9.33 -9.58 -15.83
C THR A 298 9.02 -8.36 -16.69
N LEU A 299 9.43 -8.42 -17.94
CA LEU A 299 8.99 -7.55 -19.03
C LEU A 299 8.49 -8.46 -20.15
N GLY A 300 7.41 -8.08 -20.83
CA GLY A 300 6.84 -8.87 -21.90
C GLY A 300 5.71 -8.17 -22.63
N ASP A 301 5.07 -8.90 -23.54
CA ASP A 301 3.91 -8.46 -24.30
C ASP A 301 2.77 -9.46 -24.14
N ILE A 302 1.54 -8.97 -24.16
CA ILE A 302 0.32 -9.79 -24.03
C ILE A 302 -0.72 -9.35 -25.05
N GLU A 303 -1.51 -10.31 -25.53
CA GLU A 303 -2.73 -10.06 -26.30
C GLU A 303 -3.91 -10.02 -25.35
N LEU A 304 -4.37 -8.81 -24.98
CA LEU A 304 -5.47 -8.64 -24.03
C LEU A 304 -6.80 -9.19 -24.54
N GLU A 305 -6.98 -9.26 -25.88
CA GLU A 305 -8.18 -9.83 -26.52
C GLU A 305 -8.27 -11.35 -26.35
N ALA A 306 -7.19 -12.01 -25.94
CA ALA A 306 -7.14 -13.47 -25.73
C ALA A 306 -7.57 -13.88 -24.30
N LEU A 307 -7.81 -12.91 -23.42
CA LEU A 307 -8.24 -13.11 -22.03
C LEU A 307 -9.76 -13.02 -21.90
#